data_72190a117afb81773c743012f2f37b34
#
_entry.id   72190a117afb81773c743012f2f37b34
#
_cell.length_a   1.000
_cell.length_b   1.000
_cell.length_c   1.000
_cell.angle_alpha   90.00
_cell.angle_beta   90.00
_cell.angle_gamma   90.00
#
_symmetry.space_group_name_H-M   'P 1'
#
loop_
_entity.id
_entity.type
_entity.pdbx_description
1 polymer ?
#
loop_
_entity_poly.entity_id
_entity_poly.type
_entity_poly.pdbx_seq_one_letter_code
_entity_poly.pdbx_strand_id
1 'polypeptide(L)'
;MSSSNKNRNTRSERMRRRRRKKRIIRGGLILALILAAAIVLVIALGGKQEEGTDSPSDENITISQSVPEEKEEDPVPTDTPAPTPEPLEISTEGLHSDYALLLRLRDDAVLMDKAGTEQMYPASMTKIMTALLAIENLPNLDEQITVTAEEINPAYELGASMAGFNAGETVTVRDLLYGVLLPSGAEACAALADRVAGSETAFVDLMNQKAQELGMENTHFVTVSGLHDPNHYTTFYDIAILLKYAIQNETFRTIFTTPSYTTSATEDHPQGIALGSTMFAQLGGDPKLDNGGVIEGGKTGTEDAAGHCLASLALIDGEEYILVTGHAPDSPDGTPYIIADARYVYNQL
;
A
#
# COMPACT_ATOMS: atom_id res chain seq x y z
N MET A 1 7.85 -18.32 55.02
CA MET A 1 6.80 -17.83 54.09
C MET A 1 7.15 -18.08 52.62
N SER A 2 7.58 -19.28 52.20
CA SER A 2 8.07 -19.56 50.84
C SER A 2 7.39 -20.71 50.12
N SER A 3 6.40 -21.38 50.66
CA SER A 3 5.80 -22.58 50.02
C SER A 3 4.45 -22.32 49.32
N SER A 4 3.80 -21.18 49.56
CA SER A 4 2.47 -20.83 49.01
C SER A 4 2.51 -20.32 47.55
N ASN A 5 3.64 -19.79 47.10
CA ASN A 5 3.75 -19.16 45.77
C ASN A 5 4.02 -20.18 44.63
N LYS A 6 4.63 -21.32 44.96
CA LYS A 6 4.93 -22.37 43.95
C LYS A 6 3.66 -23.12 43.47
N ASN A 7 2.65 -23.25 44.33
CA ASN A 7 1.43 -23.96 43.99
C ASN A 7 0.41 -23.15 43.15
N ARG A 8 0.49 -21.81 43.18
CA ARG A 8 -0.38 -20.95 42.35
C ARG A 8 0.05 -20.96 40.87
N ASN A 9 1.36 -20.98 40.58
CA ASN A 9 1.86 -20.98 39.18
C ASN A 9 1.53 -22.27 38.42
N THR A 10 1.61 -23.44 39.08
CA THR A 10 1.31 -24.74 38.42
C THR A 10 -0.18 -24.92 38.10
N ARG A 11 -1.08 -24.29 38.87
CA ARG A 11 -2.54 -24.38 38.60
C ARG A 11 -2.94 -23.48 37.42
N SER A 12 -2.33 -22.30 37.26
CA SER A 12 -2.58 -21.39 36.16
C SER A 12 -2.05 -21.97 34.82
N GLU A 13 -0.89 -22.58 34.82
CA GLU A 13 -0.32 -23.25 33.65
C GLU A 13 -1.15 -24.45 33.17
N ARG A 14 -1.68 -25.25 34.12
CA ARG A 14 -2.58 -26.38 33.79
C ARG A 14 -3.89 -25.90 33.16
N MET A 15 -4.44 -24.76 33.64
CA MET A 15 -5.64 -24.17 33.04
C MET A 15 -5.39 -23.60 31.64
N ARG A 16 -4.24 -22.94 31.42
CA ARG A 16 -3.84 -22.43 30.10
C ARG A 16 -3.65 -23.59 29.10
N ARG A 17 -3.02 -24.70 29.48
CA ARG A 17 -2.87 -25.90 28.61
C ARG A 17 -4.23 -26.54 28.26
N ARG A 18 -5.20 -26.59 29.21
CA ARG A 18 -6.56 -27.11 28.93
C ARG A 18 -7.35 -26.21 27.99
N ARG A 19 -7.22 -24.87 28.12
CA ARG A 19 -7.87 -23.92 27.19
C ARG A 19 -7.27 -23.99 25.78
N ARG A 20 -5.94 -24.14 25.68
CA ARG A 20 -5.26 -24.28 24.38
C ARG A 20 -5.67 -25.59 23.65
N LYS A 21 -5.76 -26.72 24.36
CA LYS A 21 -6.27 -27.99 23.77
C LYS A 21 -7.73 -27.88 23.30
N LYS A 22 -8.62 -27.21 24.04
CA LYS A 22 -10.01 -27.02 23.62
C LYS A 22 -10.14 -26.10 22.39
N ARG A 23 -9.27 -25.09 22.21
CA ARG A 23 -9.24 -24.24 21.01
C ARG A 23 -8.77 -25.01 19.78
N ILE A 24 -7.75 -25.85 19.90
CA ILE A 24 -7.23 -26.68 18.81
C ILE A 24 -8.28 -27.69 18.33
N ILE A 25 -9.00 -28.34 19.26
CA ILE A 25 -10.06 -29.30 18.91
C ILE A 25 -11.25 -28.60 18.22
N ARG A 26 -11.64 -27.40 18.68
CA ARG A 26 -12.72 -26.62 18.05
C ARG A 26 -12.34 -26.10 16.65
N GLY A 27 -11.10 -25.64 16.47
CA GLY A 27 -10.59 -25.21 15.17
C GLY A 27 -10.54 -26.36 14.15
N GLY A 28 -10.09 -27.55 14.57
CA GLY A 28 -10.10 -28.75 13.71
C GLY A 28 -11.50 -29.22 13.29
N LEU A 29 -12.50 -29.09 14.14
CA LEU A 29 -13.89 -29.45 13.81
C LEU A 29 -14.52 -28.48 12.79
N ILE A 30 -14.23 -27.20 12.89
CA ILE A 30 -14.72 -26.16 11.94
C ILE A 30 -14.07 -26.36 10.57
N LEU A 31 -12.78 -26.64 10.50
CA LEU A 31 -12.08 -26.92 9.25
C LEU A 31 -12.62 -28.16 8.54
N ALA A 32 -12.94 -29.24 9.30
CA ALA A 32 -13.53 -30.44 8.74
C ALA A 32 -14.94 -30.23 8.17
N LEU A 33 -15.73 -29.34 8.78
CA LEU A 33 -17.07 -28.97 8.28
C LEU A 33 -17.01 -28.15 6.99
N ILE A 34 -16.05 -27.23 6.88
CA ILE A 34 -15.84 -26.42 5.68
C ILE A 34 -15.38 -27.30 4.50
N LEU A 35 -14.47 -28.26 4.72
CA LEU A 35 -14.04 -29.21 3.70
C LEU A 35 -15.20 -30.12 3.22
N ALA A 36 -16.06 -30.55 4.11
CA ALA A 36 -17.23 -31.35 3.74
C ALA A 36 -18.24 -30.57 2.90
N ALA A 37 -18.46 -29.29 3.21
CA ALA A 37 -19.34 -28.41 2.44
C ALA A 37 -18.79 -28.12 1.03
N ALA A 38 -17.48 -27.95 0.88
CA ALA A 38 -16.82 -27.73 -0.41
C ALA A 38 -16.94 -28.96 -1.34
N ILE A 39 -16.84 -30.19 -0.79
CA ILE A 39 -16.99 -31.44 -1.56
C ILE A 39 -18.43 -31.61 -2.07
N VAL A 40 -19.44 -31.24 -1.26
CA VAL A 40 -20.85 -31.31 -1.67
C VAL A 40 -21.15 -30.30 -2.79
N LEU A 41 -20.53 -29.12 -2.76
CA LEU A 41 -20.70 -28.08 -3.79
C LEU A 41 -20.10 -28.50 -5.14
N VAL A 42 -18.95 -29.18 -5.15
CA VAL A 42 -18.30 -29.68 -6.37
C VAL A 42 -19.11 -30.78 -7.02
N ILE A 43 -19.75 -31.64 -6.24
CA ILE A 43 -20.62 -32.73 -6.76
C ILE A 43 -21.93 -32.15 -7.33
N ALA A 44 -22.46 -31.06 -6.76
CA ALA A 44 -23.70 -30.43 -7.22
C ALA A 44 -23.53 -29.64 -8.53
N LEU A 45 -22.31 -29.17 -8.86
CA LEU A 45 -22.01 -28.38 -10.08
C LEU A 45 -21.49 -29.22 -11.25
N GLY A 46 -21.22 -30.52 -11.04
CA GLY A 46 -20.62 -31.45 -12.03
C GLY A 46 -21.60 -32.22 -12.90
N GLY A 47 -22.90 -31.98 -12.84
CA GLY A 47 -23.91 -32.81 -13.53
C GLY A 47 -24.78 -32.04 -14.52
N LYS A 48 -24.25 -31.72 -15.71
CA LYS A 48 -25.09 -31.53 -16.92
C LYS A 48 -24.22 -31.69 -18.16
N GLN A 49 -24.29 -32.87 -18.76
CA GLN A 49 -23.98 -33.10 -20.16
C GLN A 49 -25.35 -33.28 -20.85
N GLU A 50 -25.59 -32.53 -21.90
CA GLU A 50 -26.62 -32.86 -22.90
C GLU A 50 -25.94 -33.05 -24.25
N GLU A 51 -26.10 -34.26 -24.75
CA GLU A 51 -25.89 -34.69 -26.15
C GLU A 51 -27.00 -34.14 -27.04
N GLY A 52 -26.66 -33.79 -28.29
CA GLY A 52 -27.65 -33.48 -29.33
C GLY A 52 -27.00 -33.40 -30.70
N THR A 53 -27.04 -34.51 -31.38
CA THR A 53 -26.75 -34.74 -32.81
C THR A 53 -27.60 -33.89 -33.73
N ASP A 54 -27.07 -33.39 -34.86
CA ASP A 54 -27.41 -33.76 -36.23
C ASP A 54 -26.77 -32.84 -37.27
N SER A 55 -26.09 -33.44 -38.24
CA SER A 55 -25.84 -32.92 -39.60
C SER A 55 -26.95 -33.47 -40.51
N PRO A 56 -27.35 -32.95 -41.63
CA PRO A 56 -26.50 -32.75 -42.81
C PRO A 56 -26.93 -31.60 -43.77
N SER A 57 -26.14 -31.28 -44.76
CA SER A 57 -26.33 -31.44 -46.21
C SER A 57 -25.70 -30.35 -47.04
N ASP A 58 -24.98 -30.81 -48.05
CA ASP A 58 -24.35 -30.16 -49.19
C ASP A 58 -25.28 -29.21 -49.98
N GLU A 59 -24.76 -28.06 -50.35
CA GLU A 59 -25.12 -27.44 -51.65
C GLU A 59 -23.88 -26.82 -52.31
N ASN A 60 -23.53 -27.42 -53.45
CA ASN A 60 -22.58 -26.95 -54.47
C ASN A 60 -23.09 -25.66 -55.14
N ILE A 61 -22.33 -24.59 -55.04
CA ILE A 61 -22.47 -23.46 -55.97
C ILE A 61 -21.15 -23.20 -56.66
N THR A 62 -21.11 -23.58 -57.95
CA THR A 62 -20.08 -23.26 -58.89
C THR A 62 -20.19 -21.78 -59.26
N ILE A 63 -19.16 -20.99 -58.99
CA ILE A 63 -19.06 -19.63 -59.55
C ILE A 63 -17.78 -19.51 -60.39
N SER A 64 -18.03 -19.17 -61.63
CA SER A 64 -17.11 -18.90 -62.74
C SER A 64 -16.03 -17.86 -62.37
N GLN A 65 -14.79 -18.19 -62.68
CA GLN A 65 -13.66 -17.27 -62.65
C GLN A 65 -13.74 -16.28 -63.80
N SER A 66 -13.78 -15.00 -63.52
CA SER A 66 -13.35 -13.93 -64.40
C SER A 66 -12.13 -13.26 -63.79
N VAL A 67 -11.00 -13.35 -64.46
CA VAL A 67 -9.73 -12.71 -64.12
C VAL A 67 -9.85 -11.23 -64.50
N PRO A 68 -9.59 -10.28 -63.62
CA PRO A 68 -9.34 -8.89 -63.97
C PRO A 68 -7.83 -8.67 -64.17
N GLU A 69 -7.52 -7.94 -65.21
CA GLU A 69 -6.24 -7.43 -65.65
C GLU A 69 -5.46 -6.72 -64.54
N GLU A 70 -4.20 -7.10 -64.38
CA GLU A 70 -3.24 -6.54 -63.44
C GLU A 70 -2.83 -5.14 -63.91
N LYS A 71 -3.23 -4.10 -63.14
CA LYS A 71 -2.65 -2.76 -63.29
C LYS A 71 -1.39 -2.73 -62.42
N GLU A 72 -0.28 -2.39 -63.05
CA GLU A 72 0.96 -2.00 -62.36
C GLU A 72 0.66 -0.84 -61.41
N GLU A 73 0.72 -1.09 -60.08
CA GLU A 73 0.75 -0.04 -59.04
C GLU A 73 2.21 0.42 -58.86
N ASP A 74 2.40 1.74 -58.90
CA ASP A 74 3.65 2.41 -58.57
C ASP A 74 4.12 1.98 -57.13
N PRO A 75 5.43 1.88 -56.89
CA PRO A 75 5.96 1.44 -55.62
C PRO A 75 5.58 2.45 -54.51
N VAL A 76 4.73 1.98 -53.59
CA VAL A 76 4.43 2.68 -52.32
C VAL A 76 5.75 2.94 -51.59
N PRO A 77 6.03 4.18 -51.13
CA PRO A 77 7.21 4.45 -50.31
C PRO A 77 7.17 3.57 -49.07
N THR A 78 8.17 2.74 -48.90
CA THR A 78 8.37 1.96 -47.70
C THR A 78 8.69 2.95 -46.57
N ASP A 79 7.70 3.23 -45.72
CA ASP A 79 7.94 3.95 -44.45
C ASP A 79 9.01 3.16 -43.67
N THR A 80 10.19 3.74 -43.59
CA THR A 80 11.24 3.25 -42.69
C THR A 80 10.65 3.32 -41.25
N PRO A 81 10.56 2.21 -40.52
CA PRO A 81 10.09 2.27 -39.13
C PRO A 81 10.92 3.30 -38.38
N ALA A 82 10.25 4.20 -37.68
CA ALA A 82 10.92 5.13 -36.77
C ALA A 82 11.81 4.31 -35.81
N PRO A 83 13.03 4.77 -35.53
CA PRO A 83 13.92 4.05 -34.62
C PRO A 83 13.17 3.82 -33.30
N THR A 84 13.10 2.58 -32.84
CA THR A 84 12.60 2.24 -31.50
C THR A 84 13.46 3.03 -30.52
N PRO A 85 12.85 3.87 -29.64
CA PRO A 85 13.63 4.60 -28.67
C PRO A 85 14.42 3.60 -27.82
N GLU A 86 15.70 3.88 -27.60
CA GLU A 86 16.53 3.09 -26.71
C GLU A 86 15.89 3.04 -25.32
N PRO A 87 15.95 1.91 -24.61
CA PRO A 87 15.44 1.83 -23.23
C PRO A 87 16.13 2.89 -22.39
N LEU A 88 15.36 3.70 -21.67
CA LEU A 88 15.89 4.69 -20.73
C LEU A 88 16.59 3.94 -19.60
N GLU A 89 17.92 4.02 -19.51
CA GLU A 89 18.67 3.46 -18.39
C GLU A 89 18.76 4.49 -17.27
N ILE A 90 18.03 4.24 -16.18
CA ILE A 90 18.10 5.06 -14.96
C ILE A 90 19.22 4.54 -14.08
N SER A 91 20.24 5.39 -13.84
CA SER A 91 21.39 5.03 -13.01
C SER A 91 21.00 4.91 -11.54
N THR A 92 21.47 3.85 -10.89
CA THR A 92 21.42 3.67 -9.42
C THR A 92 22.72 4.09 -8.72
N GLU A 93 23.72 4.51 -9.49
CA GLU A 93 25.02 4.91 -8.97
C GLU A 93 24.89 6.23 -8.22
N GLY A 94 25.33 6.26 -6.97
CA GLY A 94 25.22 7.45 -6.11
C GLY A 94 23.95 7.54 -5.27
N LEU A 95 23.00 6.59 -5.36
CA LEU A 95 21.89 6.51 -4.43
C LEU A 95 22.38 6.17 -3.02
N HIS A 96 21.90 6.94 -2.04
CA HIS A 96 22.15 6.70 -0.61
C HIS A 96 21.29 5.54 -0.08
N SER A 97 20.12 5.33 -0.65
CA SER A 97 19.22 4.23 -0.33
C SER A 97 19.78 2.91 -0.83
N ASP A 98 19.75 1.86 0.01
CA ASP A 98 20.17 0.51 -0.37
C ASP A 98 19.16 -0.14 -1.34
N TYR A 99 17.91 0.23 -1.23
CA TYR A 99 16.80 -0.28 -2.04
C TYR A 99 16.11 0.86 -2.78
N ALA A 100 15.77 0.65 -4.06
CA ALA A 100 15.00 1.60 -4.84
C ALA A 100 14.27 0.92 -6.00
N LEU A 101 13.07 1.38 -6.31
CA LEU A 101 12.27 0.91 -7.44
C LEU A 101 11.53 2.10 -8.07
N LEU A 102 11.68 2.26 -9.39
CA LEU A 102 10.96 3.27 -10.18
C LEU A 102 9.97 2.59 -11.13
N LEU A 103 8.70 2.92 -10.99
CA LEU A 103 7.59 2.42 -11.80
C LEU A 103 6.97 3.57 -12.61
N ARG A 104 6.79 3.37 -13.92
CA ARG A 104 6.00 4.26 -14.77
C ARG A 104 4.54 3.79 -14.80
N LEU A 105 3.59 4.68 -14.53
CA LEU A 105 2.19 4.29 -14.30
C LEU A 105 1.41 3.95 -15.57
N ARG A 106 1.74 4.54 -16.72
CA ARG A 106 0.95 4.34 -17.95
C ARG A 106 0.97 2.90 -18.48
N ASP A 107 2.05 2.17 -18.23
CA ASP A 107 2.30 0.84 -18.81
C ASP A 107 2.91 -0.16 -17.82
N ASP A 108 2.98 0.20 -16.54
CA ASP A 108 3.53 -0.62 -15.46
C ASP A 108 5.00 -1.01 -15.64
N ALA A 109 5.73 -0.25 -16.45
CA ALA A 109 7.13 -0.51 -16.70
C ALA A 109 7.98 -0.17 -15.46
N VAL A 110 8.72 -1.16 -14.97
CA VAL A 110 9.80 -0.94 -14.00
C VAL A 110 11.00 -0.38 -14.76
N LEU A 111 11.32 0.90 -14.55
CA LEU A 111 12.40 1.60 -15.22
C LEU A 111 13.72 1.51 -14.46
N MET A 112 13.66 1.26 -13.16
CA MET A 112 14.84 1.08 -12.31
C MET A 112 14.48 0.11 -11.17
N ASP A 113 15.36 -0.84 -10.91
CA ASP A 113 15.27 -1.78 -9.80
C ASP A 113 16.64 -1.94 -9.14
N LYS A 114 16.77 -1.44 -7.91
CA LYS A 114 17.90 -1.65 -7.02
C LYS A 114 17.42 -2.47 -5.83
N ALA A 115 17.46 -3.81 -5.95
CA ALA A 115 17.01 -4.73 -4.91
C ALA A 115 15.54 -4.49 -4.45
N GLY A 116 14.68 -3.98 -5.35
CA GLY A 116 13.30 -3.60 -5.03
C GLY A 116 12.37 -4.79 -4.72
N THR A 117 12.80 -6.01 -5.01
CA THR A 117 12.09 -7.26 -4.68
C THR A 117 12.62 -7.95 -3.41
N GLU A 118 13.68 -7.42 -2.80
CA GLU A 118 14.20 -7.92 -1.53
C GLU A 118 13.25 -7.59 -0.38
N GLN A 119 13.16 -8.50 0.60
CA GLN A 119 12.35 -8.28 1.79
C GLN A 119 12.95 -7.18 2.67
N MET A 120 12.11 -6.22 3.05
CA MET A 120 12.51 -5.09 3.89
C MET A 120 11.38 -4.67 4.85
N TYR A 121 11.69 -3.76 5.77
CA TYR A 121 10.72 -3.21 6.71
C TYR A 121 10.11 -1.91 6.15
N PRO A 122 8.76 -1.81 6.04
CA PRO A 122 8.10 -0.65 5.42
C PRO A 122 8.11 0.61 6.28
N ALA A 123 8.36 0.51 7.58
CA ALA A 123 8.13 1.61 8.51
C ALA A 123 6.77 2.29 8.27
N SER A 124 6.68 3.62 8.37
CA SER A 124 5.42 4.36 8.19
C SER A 124 4.88 4.39 6.74
N MET A 125 5.54 3.76 5.75
CA MET A 125 4.90 3.53 4.44
C MET A 125 3.69 2.58 4.56
N THR A 126 3.63 1.74 5.60
CA THR A 126 2.46 0.96 6.04
C THR A 126 1.17 1.79 6.05
N LYS A 127 1.26 3.07 6.42
CA LYS A 127 0.11 3.97 6.56
C LYS A 127 -0.60 4.27 5.23
N ILE A 128 0.02 3.94 4.10
CA ILE A 128 -0.64 3.96 2.77
C ILE A 128 -1.77 2.93 2.77
N MET A 129 -1.52 1.71 3.23
CA MET A 129 -2.54 0.65 3.36
C MET A 129 -3.63 1.03 4.37
N THR A 130 -3.23 1.57 5.51
CA THR A 130 -4.18 1.98 6.56
C THR A 130 -5.13 3.09 6.08
N ALA A 131 -4.60 4.12 5.42
CA ALA A 131 -5.41 5.19 4.85
C ALA A 131 -6.33 4.69 3.73
N LEU A 132 -5.82 3.84 2.83
CA LEU A 132 -6.60 3.23 1.75
C LEU A 132 -7.80 2.46 2.29
N LEU A 133 -7.59 1.54 3.22
CA LEU A 133 -8.68 0.74 3.81
C LEU A 133 -9.66 1.59 4.60
N ALA A 134 -9.20 2.62 5.32
CA ALA A 134 -10.09 3.53 6.01
C ALA A 134 -11.00 4.28 5.01
N ILE A 135 -10.46 4.78 3.90
CA ILE A 135 -11.23 5.45 2.85
C ILE A 135 -12.25 4.50 2.19
N GLU A 136 -11.86 3.26 1.91
CA GLU A 136 -12.74 2.26 1.29
C GLU A 136 -13.92 1.87 2.20
N ASN A 137 -13.72 1.87 3.53
CA ASN A 137 -14.71 1.41 4.50
C ASN A 137 -15.49 2.54 5.19
N LEU A 138 -15.00 3.78 5.14
CA LEU A 138 -15.62 4.96 5.75
C LEU A 138 -15.88 6.04 4.69
N PRO A 139 -16.91 5.85 3.83
CA PRO A 139 -17.19 6.75 2.70
C PRO A 139 -17.68 8.13 3.15
N ASN A 140 -18.23 8.25 4.37
CA ASN A 140 -18.63 9.53 4.95
C ASN A 140 -17.43 10.15 5.70
N LEU A 141 -16.68 10.99 5.00
CA LEU A 141 -15.50 11.65 5.57
C LEU A 141 -15.82 12.65 6.70
N ASP A 142 -17.07 13.07 6.83
CA ASP A 142 -17.53 13.98 7.88
C ASP A 142 -18.08 13.21 9.11
N GLU A 143 -18.06 11.87 9.06
CA GLU A 143 -18.35 11.04 10.23
C GLU A 143 -17.39 11.35 11.36
N GLN A 144 -17.94 11.46 12.59
CA GLN A 144 -17.17 11.80 13.78
C GLN A 144 -16.72 10.55 14.53
N ILE A 145 -15.47 10.55 14.94
CA ILE A 145 -14.81 9.51 15.72
C ILE A 145 -14.22 10.17 16.97
N THR A 146 -14.44 9.58 18.14
CA THR A 146 -13.81 10.04 19.38
C THR A 146 -12.52 9.23 19.58
N VAL A 147 -11.38 9.93 19.58
CA VAL A 147 -10.07 9.31 19.82
C VAL A 147 -9.94 8.93 21.29
N THR A 148 -9.48 7.73 21.57
CA THR A 148 -9.41 7.18 22.93
C THR A 148 -7.97 7.17 23.48
N ALA A 149 -7.85 7.04 24.81
CA ALA A 149 -6.54 6.87 25.46
C ALA A 149 -5.87 5.53 25.07
N GLU A 150 -6.68 4.50 24.81
CA GLU A 150 -6.25 3.18 24.37
C GLU A 150 -5.57 3.22 22.99
N GLU A 151 -5.96 4.15 22.13
CA GLU A 151 -5.37 4.36 20.80
C GLU A 151 -4.09 5.22 20.85
N ILE A 152 -4.02 6.16 21.80
CA ILE A 152 -2.91 7.11 21.94
C ILE A 152 -1.73 6.49 22.70
N ASN A 153 -2.01 5.95 23.90
CA ASN A 153 -0.96 5.61 24.87
C ASN A 153 0.07 4.60 24.33
N PRO A 154 -0.32 3.49 23.68
CA PRO A 154 0.66 2.52 23.17
C PRO A 154 1.61 3.13 22.13
N ALA A 155 1.07 3.95 21.23
CA ALA A 155 1.87 4.61 20.19
C ALA A 155 2.82 5.64 20.81
N TYR A 156 2.35 6.43 21.77
CA TYR A 156 3.15 7.42 22.47
C TYR A 156 4.30 6.78 23.29
N GLU A 157 4.01 5.70 24.03
CA GLU A 157 5.02 4.97 24.83
C GLU A 157 6.13 4.35 23.95
N LEU A 158 5.81 3.98 22.70
CA LEU A 158 6.76 3.47 21.73
C LEU A 158 7.48 4.56 20.92
N GLY A 159 7.20 5.85 21.20
CA GLY A 159 7.84 6.97 20.50
C GLY A 159 7.39 7.14 19.05
N ALA A 160 6.21 6.64 18.70
CA ALA A 160 5.67 6.78 17.36
C ALA A 160 5.39 8.26 17.00
N SER A 161 5.40 8.58 15.71
CA SER A 161 4.92 9.88 15.24
C SER A 161 3.44 10.05 15.53
N MET A 162 3.06 11.23 16.05
CA MET A 162 1.70 11.57 16.45
C MET A 162 1.20 12.75 15.62
N ALA A 163 -0.10 12.78 15.32
CA ALA A 163 -0.77 13.93 14.69
C ALA A 163 -1.14 15.01 15.70
N GLY A 164 -1.32 14.61 16.96
CA GLY A 164 -1.59 15.52 18.08
C GLY A 164 -3.04 15.54 18.57
N PHE A 165 -3.85 14.55 18.22
CA PHE A 165 -5.19 14.40 18.75
C PHE A 165 -5.16 14.00 20.23
N ASN A 166 -6.11 14.52 21.02
CA ASN A 166 -6.23 14.24 22.45
C ASN A 166 -7.20 13.09 22.73
N ALA A 167 -7.00 12.41 23.87
CA ALA A 167 -7.95 11.42 24.36
C ALA A 167 -9.27 12.07 24.76
N GLY A 168 -10.38 11.58 24.20
CA GLY A 168 -11.73 12.13 24.37
C GLY A 168 -12.10 13.15 23.29
N GLU A 169 -11.14 13.59 22.47
CA GLU A 169 -11.40 14.52 21.37
C GLU A 169 -12.20 13.83 20.26
N THR A 170 -13.24 14.52 19.77
CA THR A 170 -14.07 14.03 18.67
C THR A 170 -13.73 14.80 17.39
N VAL A 171 -13.25 14.08 16.39
CA VAL A 171 -12.76 14.60 15.11
C VAL A 171 -13.39 13.86 13.93
N THR A 172 -13.27 14.39 12.71
CA THR A 172 -13.83 13.74 11.54
C THR A 172 -12.90 12.64 11.00
N VAL A 173 -13.46 11.68 10.25
CA VAL A 173 -12.68 10.71 9.47
C VAL A 173 -11.68 11.43 8.57
N ARG A 174 -12.07 12.54 7.97
CA ARG A 174 -11.20 13.41 7.15
C ARG A 174 -9.99 13.88 7.94
N ASP A 175 -10.19 14.43 9.14
CA ASP A 175 -9.11 14.94 9.99
C ASP A 175 -8.12 13.83 10.36
N LEU A 176 -8.65 12.62 10.68
CA LEU A 176 -7.81 11.45 10.97
C LEU A 176 -7.00 11.00 9.76
N LEU A 177 -7.59 10.96 8.56
CA LEU A 177 -6.89 10.57 7.33
C LEU A 177 -5.73 11.54 7.00
N TYR A 178 -5.95 12.84 7.15
CA TYR A 178 -4.88 13.83 7.05
C TYR A 178 -3.83 13.62 8.15
N GLY A 179 -4.25 13.28 9.38
CA GLY A 179 -3.37 12.92 10.50
C GLY A 179 -2.50 11.70 10.20
N VAL A 180 -3.03 10.68 9.51
CA VAL A 180 -2.27 9.49 9.07
C VAL A 180 -1.22 9.80 8.03
N LEU A 181 -1.61 10.52 6.96
CA LEU A 181 -0.75 10.65 5.79
C LEU A 181 0.25 11.80 5.88
N LEU A 182 -0.10 12.93 6.51
CA LEU A 182 0.78 14.10 6.55
C LEU A 182 1.83 14.01 7.66
N PRO A 183 1.49 14.13 8.97
CA PRO A 183 2.47 14.02 10.06
C PRO A 183 2.80 12.59 10.45
N SER A 184 2.15 11.59 9.82
CA SER A 184 2.37 10.18 10.13
C SER A 184 1.81 9.72 11.49
N GLY A 185 0.66 10.28 11.93
CA GLY A 185 0.05 10.03 13.24
C GLY A 185 -0.35 8.57 13.46
N ALA A 186 0.22 7.95 14.47
CA ALA A 186 -0.06 6.54 14.80
C ALA A 186 -1.40 6.38 15.54
N GLU A 187 -1.77 7.34 16.39
CA GLU A 187 -3.07 7.38 17.07
C GLU A 187 -4.22 7.50 16.07
N ALA A 188 -4.02 8.27 14.98
CA ALA A 188 -5.02 8.38 13.92
C ALA A 188 -5.19 7.05 13.17
N CYS A 189 -4.11 6.28 12.99
CA CYS A 189 -4.19 4.92 12.44
C CYS A 189 -5.01 3.99 13.33
N ALA A 190 -4.73 4.02 14.64
CA ALA A 190 -5.43 3.18 15.62
C ALA A 190 -6.93 3.53 15.68
N ALA A 191 -7.27 4.83 15.73
CA ALA A 191 -8.67 5.29 15.75
C ALA A 191 -9.45 4.87 14.49
N LEU A 192 -8.85 5.00 13.30
CA LEU A 192 -9.47 4.54 12.06
C LEU A 192 -9.60 3.01 12.04
N ALA A 193 -8.59 2.28 12.48
CA ALA A 193 -8.59 0.83 12.52
C ALA A 193 -9.69 0.29 13.47
N ASP A 194 -9.80 0.86 14.67
CA ASP A 194 -10.85 0.48 15.62
C ASP A 194 -12.24 0.79 15.06
N ARG A 195 -12.43 1.96 14.44
CA ARG A 195 -13.71 2.35 13.81
C ARG A 195 -14.11 1.43 12.68
N VAL A 196 -13.18 0.97 11.84
CA VAL A 196 -13.45 0.08 10.68
C VAL A 196 -13.67 -1.36 11.11
N ALA A 197 -12.81 -1.90 11.99
CA ALA A 197 -12.74 -3.33 12.28
C ALA A 197 -13.02 -3.69 13.74
N GLY A 198 -13.21 -2.71 14.63
CA GLY A 198 -13.43 -2.91 16.05
C GLY A 198 -12.18 -3.31 16.84
N SER A 199 -11.03 -3.42 16.19
CA SER A 199 -9.72 -3.61 16.81
C SER A 199 -8.60 -3.51 15.81
N GLU A 200 -7.39 -3.11 16.25
CA GLU A 200 -6.19 -3.11 15.43
C GLU A 200 -5.89 -4.49 14.82
N THR A 201 -6.03 -5.57 15.59
CA THR A 201 -5.80 -6.93 15.11
C THR A 201 -6.73 -7.31 13.96
N ALA A 202 -8.01 -6.98 14.05
CA ALA A 202 -8.97 -7.26 12.99
C ALA A 202 -8.71 -6.40 11.74
N PHE A 203 -8.24 -5.16 11.94
CA PHE A 203 -7.85 -4.31 10.82
C PHE A 203 -6.59 -4.82 10.11
N VAL A 204 -5.60 -5.33 10.85
CA VAL A 204 -4.40 -5.97 10.29
C VAL A 204 -4.78 -7.21 9.45
N ASP A 205 -5.79 -7.99 9.86
CA ASP A 205 -6.32 -9.07 9.04
C ASP A 205 -6.86 -8.54 7.68
N LEU A 206 -7.57 -7.39 7.69
CA LEU A 206 -8.01 -6.72 6.45
C LEU A 206 -6.84 -6.21 5.61
N MET A 207 -5.78 -5.65 6.24
CA MET A 207 -4.58 -5.22 5.53
C MET A 207 -3.92 -6.38 4.78
N ASN A 208 -3.77 -7.53 5.43
CA ASN A 208 -3.19 -8.72 4.82
C ASN A 208 -4.10 -9.32 3.73
N GLN A 209 -5.41 -9.27 3.91
CA GLN A 209 -6.36 -9.65 2.86
C GLN A 209 -6.23 -8.73 1.64
N LYS A 210 -6.19 -7.39 1.83
CA LYS A 210 -6.01 -6.42 0.74
C LYS A 210 -4.67 -6.62 0.04
N ALA A 211 -3.59 -6.90 0.77
CA ALA A 211 -2.29 -7.21 0.18
C ALA A 211 -2.38 -8.42 -0.77
N GLN A 212 -3.07 -9.48 -0.38
CA GLN A 212 -3.31 -10.65 -1.24
C GLN A 212 -4.17 -10.29 -2.47
N GLU A 213 -5.23 -9.49 -2.30
CA GLU A 213 -6.09 -9.02 -3.39
C GLU A 213 -5.32 -8.20 -4.44
N LEU A 214 -4.32 -7.41 -3.99
CA LEU A 214 -3.46 -6.60 -4.85
C LEU A 214 -2.28 -7.36 -5.45
N GLY A 215 -2.05 -8.63 -5.06
CA GLY A 215 -0.92 -9.42 -5.52
C GLY A 215 0.41 -9.05 -4.84
N MET A 216 0.37 -8.47 -3.64
CA MET A 216 1.54 -8.14 -2.82
C MET A 216 2.04 -9.42 -2.10
N GLU A 217 2.62 -10.35 -2.87
CA GLU A 217 2.92 -11.71 -2.41
C GLU A 217 4.04 -11.76 -1.34
N ASN A 218 4.86 -10.71 -1.26
CA ASN A 218 6.00 -10.63 -0.34
C ASN A 218 5.76 -9.63 0.80
N THR A 219 4.49 -9.37 1.12
CA THR A 219 4.09 -8.42 2.16
C THR A 219 3.32 -9.10 3.27
N HIS A 220 3.66 -8.76 4.52
CA HIS A 220 2.93 -9.16 5.70
C HIS A 220 2.86 -8.02 6.72
N PHE A 221 1.65 -7.56 7.00
CA PHE A 221 1.39 -6.52 7.99
C PHE A 221 1.13 -7.13 9.37
N VAL A 222 1.63 -6.46 10.43
CA VAL A 222 1.45 -6.82 11.85
C VAL A 222 0.90 -5.65 12.65
N THR A 223 1.21 -4.41 12.22
CA THR A 223 0.73 -3.17 12.85
C THR A 223 0.09 -2.25 11.81
N VAL A 224 -0.82 -1.40 12.25
CA VAL A 224 -1.49 -0.41 11.37
C VAL A 224 -0.64 0.83 11.10
N SER A 225 0.42 1.04 11.88
CA SER A 225 1.25 2.25 11.81
C SER A 225 2.64 2.03 11.24
N GLY A 226 3.10 0.77 11.13
CA GLY A 226 4.43 0.42 10.66
C GLY A 226 5.51 0.49 11.73
N LEU A 227 5.14 0.49 13.03
CA LEU A 227 6.07 0.26 14.12
C LEU A 227 6.74 -1.11 13.94
N HIS A 228 8.03 -1.18 14.30
CA HIS A 228 8.84 -2.34 14.01
C HIS A 228 8.32 -3.63 14.67
N ASP A 229 8.16 -4.67 13.86
CA ASP A 229 8.02 -6.08 14.25
C ASP A 229 8.76 -6.93 13.20
N PRO A 230 9.53 -7.96 13.58
CA PRO A 230 10.28 -8.78 12.62
C PRO A 230 9.40 -9.53 11.62
N ASN A 231 8.10 -9.66 11.88
CA ASN A 231 7.13 -10.24 10.95
C ASN A 231 6.38 -9.17 10.12
N HIS A 232 6.68 -7.88 10.30
CA HIS A 232 6.10 -6.77 9.55
C HIS A 232 7.02 -6.39 8.42
N TYR A 233 6.83 -6.97 7.23
CA TYR A 233 7.73 -6.82 6.10
C TYR A 233 6.99 -6.60 4.79
N THR A 234 7.72 -6.13 3.78
CA THR A 234 7.25 -5.88 2.41
C THR A 234 8.42 -5.95 1.43
N THR A 235 8.14 -5.67 0.16
CA THR A 235 9.12 -5.29 -0.86
C THR A 235 8.77 -3.90 -1.43
N PHE A 236 9.72 -3.23 -2.08
CA PHE A 236 9.41 -1.95 -2.70
C PHE A 236 8.53 -2.10 -3.94
N TYR A 237 8.62 -3.25 -4.59
CA TYR A 237 7.69 -3.61 -5.66
C TYR A 237 6.25 -3.68 -5.13
N ASP A 238 6.02 -4.33 -3.99
CA ASP A 238 4.69 -4.43 -3.37
C ASP A 238 4.18 -3.06 -2.90
N ILE A 239 5.05 -2.20 -2.35
CA ILE A 239 4.67 -0.81 -1.99
C ILE A 239 4.32 0.02 -3.24
N ALA A 240 5.04 -0.17 -4.35
CA ALA A 240 4.70 0.52 -5.60
C ALA A 240 3.33 0.06 -6.16
N ILE A 241 3.01 -1.25 -6.08
CA ILE A 241 1.68 -1.79 -6.41
C ILE A 241 0.61 -1.15 -5.52
N LEU A 242 0.84 -1.11 -4.21
CA LEU A 242 -0.09 -0.52 -3.25
C LEU A 242 -0.34 0.95 -3.55
N LEU A 243 0.72 1.74 -3.73
CA LEU A 243 0.60 3.17 -4.01
C LEU A 243 -0.10 3.43 -5.36
N LYS A 244 0.26 2.66 -6.40
CA LYS A 244 -0.42 2.73 -7.70
C LYS A 244 -1.93 2.51 -7.59
N TYR A 245 -2.35 1.53 -6.79
CA TYR A 245 -3.78 1.28 -6.55
C TYR A 245 -4.41 2.42 -5.74
N ALA A 246 -3.75 2.85 -4.67
CA ALA A 246 -4.29 3.85 -3.75
C ALA A 246 -4.52 5.23 -4.42
N ILE A 247 -3.62 5.69 -5.30
CA ILE A 247 -3.75 6.98 -5.98
C ILE A 247 -4.86 7.03 -7.03
N GLN A 248 -5.46 5.90 -7.40
CA GLN A 248 -6.65 5.87 -8.25
C GLN A 248 -7.90 6.35 -7.49
N ASN A 249 -7.88 6.30 -6.16
CA ASN A 249 -8.91 6.87 -5.32
C ASN A 249 -8.67 8.38 -5.16
N GLU A 250 -9.62 9.21 -5.61
CA GLU A 250 -9.50 10.68 -5.58
C GLU A 250 -9.28 11.24 -4.18
N THR A 251 -9.93 10.67 -3.16
CA THR A 251 -9.75 11.09 -1.75
C THR A 251 -8.34 10.80 -1.29
N PHE A 252 -7.83 9.59 -1.55
CA PHE A 252 -6.46 9.23 -1.20
C PHE A 252 -5.46 10.15 -1.91
N ARG A 253 -5.57 10.30 -3.23
CA ARG A 253 -4.69 11.16 -4.03
C ARG A 253 -4.68 12.59 -3.50
N THR A 254 -5.85 13.17 -3.24
CA THR A 254 -5.96 14.53 -2.70
C THR A 254 -5.19 14.69 -1.40
N ILE A 255 -5.35 13.76 -0.45
CA ILE A 255 -4.67 13.84 0.84
C ILE A 255 -3.17 13.60 0.67
N PHE A 256 -2.78 12.59 -0.12
CA PHE A 256 -1.38 12.21 -0.35
C PHE A 256 -0.55 13.32 -1.01
N THR A 257 -1.17 14.15 -1.84
CA THR A 257 -0.52 15.27 -2.54
C THR A 257 -0.67 16.61 -1.82
N THR A 258 -1.30 16.65 -0.63
CA THR A 258 -1.51 17.88 0.14
C THR A 258 -0.27 18.20 0.99
N PRO A 259 0.33 19.41 0.86
CA PRO A 259 1.48 19.80 1.68
C PRO A 259 1.13 20.04 3.15
N SER A 260 -0.05 20.63 3.42
CA SER A 260 -0.51 20.96 4.77
C SER A 260 -2.03 21.03 4.83
N TYR A 261 -2.58 20.74 6.00
CA TYR A 261 -4.00 20.77 6.28
C TYR A 261 -4.24 21.26 7.73
N THR A 262 -5.29 22.01 7.97
CA THR A 262 -5.72 22.35 9.33
C THR A 262 -7.02 21.61 9.62
N THR A 263 -7.04 20.85 10.71
CA THR A 263 -8.23 20.06 11.10
C THR A 263 -9.40 20.97 11.46
N SER A 264 -10.58 20.42 11.51
CA SER A 264 -11.76 21.06 12.09
C SER A 264 -11.48 21.53 13.52
N ALA A 265 -12.09 22.63 13.93
CA ALA A 265 -12.01 23.11 15.31
C ALA A 265 -12.76 22.16 16.25
N THR A 266 -12.17 21.88 17.42
CA THR A 266 -12.75 21.09 18.51
C THR A 266 -12.68 21.89 19.80
N GLU A 267 -13.23 21.35 20.90
CA GLU A 267 -13.07 22.00 22.24
C GLU A 267 -11.60 21.98 22.68
N ASP A 268 -10.85 20.92 22.38
CA ASP A 268 -9.44 20.77 22.71
C ASP A 268 -8.52 21.64 21.81
N HIS A 269 -8.90 21.76 20.54
CA HIS A 269 -8.16 22.56 19.54
C HIS A 269 -9.10 23.57 18.86
N PRO A 270 -9.40 24.72 19.48
CA PRO A 270 -10.37 25.69 18.96
C PRO A 270 -9.97 26.33 17.60
N GLN A 271 -8.71 26.19 17.18
CA GLN A 271 -8.22 26.65 15.87
C GLN A 271 -7.88 25.49 14.94
N GLY A 272 -8.21 24.25 15.31
CA GLY A 272 -7.74 23.06 14.66
C GLY A 272 -6.26 22.76 14.91
N ILE A 273 -5.80 21.61 14.43
CA ILE A 273 -4.40 21.18 14.45
C ILE A 273 -3.81 21.44 13.06
N ALA A 274 -2.67 22.13 13.00
CA ALA A 274 -1.93 22.32 11.75
C ALA A 274 -1.11 21.05 11.44
N LEU A 275 -1.53 20.28 10.46
CA LEU A 275 -0.88 19.05 10.00
C LEU A 275 -0.02 19.34 8.79
N GLY A 276 1.27 18.99 8.83
CA GLY A 276 2.22 19.16 7.72
C GLY A 276 2.70 17.82 7.18
N SER A 277 2.82 17.71 5.87
CA SER A 277 3.44 16.54 5.24
C SER A 277 4.94 16.48 5.55
N THR A 278 5.38 15.36 6.11
CA THR A 278 6.79 15.11 6.42
C THR A 278 7.66 15.11 5.16
N MET A 279 7.13 14.65 4.03
CA MET A 279 7.84 14.69 2.75
C MET A 279 8.03 16.12 2.26
N PHE A 280 6.98 16.95 2.20
CA PHE A 280 7.08 18.33 1.75
C PHE A 280 7.94 19.18 2.68
N ALA A 281 7.94 18.93 3.98
CA ALA A 281 8.83 19.58 4.93
C ALA A 281 10.31 19.30 4.60
N GLN A 282 10.64 18.04 4.25
CA GLN A 282 12.00 17.65 3.86
C GLN A 282 12.40 18.15 2.46
N LEU A 283 11.43 18.37 1.55
CA LEU A 283 11.68 19.03 0.26
C LEU A 283 12.05 20.52 0.41
N GLY A 284 11.89 21.10 1.61
CA GLY A 284 12.12 22.52 1.83
C GLY A 284 11.07 23.43 1.16
N GLY A 285 9.91 22.86 0.83
CA GLY A 285 8.79 23.58 0.18
C GLY A 285 8.91 23.74 -1.34
N ASP A 286 9.99 23.24 -1.97
CA ASP A 286 10.13 23.25 -3.43
C ASP A 286 10.04 21.85 -4.03
N PRO A 287 8.90 21.46 -4.62
CA PRO A 287 8.71 20.14 -5.22
C PRO A 287 9.22 20.05 -6.66
N LYS A 288 9.73 21.11 -7.26
CA LYS A 288 10.15 21.16 -8.66
C LYS A 288 11.41 20.36 -8.90
N LEU A 289 11.48 19.74 -10.06
CA LEU A 289 12.63 19.03 -10.61
C LEU A 289 13.36 19.87 -11.65
N ASP A 290 14.63 19.59 -11.90
CA ASP A 290 15.46 20.35 -12.85
C ASP A 290 15.02 20.14 -14.31
N ASN A 291 14.39 19.00 -14.60
CA ASN A 291 13.79 18.67 -15.90
C ASN A 291 12.40 19.30 -16.14
N GLY A 292 11.91 20.12 -15.21
CA GLY A 292 10.60 20.76 -15.30
C GLY A 292 9.44 19.97 -14.70
N GLY A 293 9.70 18.73 -14.24
CA GLY A 293 8.73 17.92 -13.53
C GLY A 293 8.49 18.38 -12.09
N VAL A 294 7.61 17.66 -11.40
CA VAL A 294 7.19 18.00 -10.03
C VAL A 294 7.01 16.71 -9.20
N ILE A 295 7.51 16.67 -7.96
CA ILE A 295 7.15 15.65 -6.98
C ILE A 295 5.82 16.06 -6.36
N GLU A 296 4.75 15.35 -6.71
CA GLU A 296 3.38 15.73 -6.33
C GLU A 296 3.02 15.35 -4.91
N GLY A 297 3.58 14.25 -4.40
CA GLY A 297 3.25 13.75 -3.07
C GLY A 297 4.17 12.63 -2.60
N GLY A 298 4.05 12.27 -1.33
CA GLY A 298 4.83 11.16 -0.80
C GLY A 298 4.56 10.85 0.67
N LYS A 299 4.88 9.62 1.04
CA LYS A 299 4.85 9.14 2.42
C LYS A 299 6.24 8.70 2.85
N THR A 300 6.77 9.34 3.89
CA THR A 300 8.04 8.97 4.51
C THR A 300 7.86 7.84 5.52
N GLY A 301 8.93 7.09 5.76
CA GLY A 301 9.04 6.12 6.84
C GLY A 301 10.39 6.22 7.51
N THR A 302 10.46 5.95 8.81
CA THR A 302 11.72 5.87 9.57
C THR A 302 11.55 4.91 10.72
N GLU A 303 12.40 3.92 10.80
CA GLU A 303 12.57 2.97 11.91
C GLU A 303 14.02 2.49 11.91
N ASP A 304 14.57 2.13 13.06
CA ASP A 304 16.00 1.71 13.15
C ASP A 304 16.36 0.62 12.14
N ALA A 305 15.48 -0.37 11.96
CA ALA A 305 15.73 -1.50 11.05
C ALA A 305 15.36 -1.20 9.59
N ALA A 306 14.54 -0.18 9.32
CA ALA A 306 14.13 0.22 7.98
C ALA A 306 15.01 1.34 7.40
N GLY A 307 15.78 2.03 8.23
CA GLY A 307 16.41 3.31 7.84
C GLY A 307 15.37 4.36 7.45
N HIS A 308 15.76 5.31 6.63
CA HIS A 308 14.83 6.28 6.06
C HIS A 308 14.25 5.75 4.75
N CYS A 309 12.93 5.85 4.61
CA CYS A 309 12.15 5.35 3.47
C CYS A 309 11.26 6.45 2.89
N LEU A 310 10.98 6.35 1.60
CA LEU A 310 10.04 7.24 0.89
C LEU A 310 9.30 6.46 -0.20
N ALA A 311 7.98 6.58 -0.24
CA ALA A 311 7.16 6.25 -1.39
C ALA A 311 6.60 7.57 -1.95
N SER A 312 6.92 7.92 -3.19
CA SER A 312 6.60 9.21 -3.80
C SER A 312 5.97 9.08 -5.18
N LEU A 313 5.22 10.09 -5.57
CA LEU A 313 4.59 10.28 -6.87
C LEU A 313 5.17 11.53 -7.52
N ALA A 314 5.54 11.44 -8.80
CA ALA A 314 5.98 12.59 -9.58
C ALA A 314 5.28 12.64 -10.94
N LEU A 315 5.09 13.85 -11.45
CA LEU A 315 4.61 14.15 -12.80
C LEU A 315 5.75 14.79 -13.60
N ILE A 316 6.15 14.17 -14.72
CA ILE A 316 7.25 14.60 -15.56
C ILE A 316 6.81 14.43 -17.02
N ASP A 317 6.84 15.52 -17.80
CA ASP A 317 6.42 15.56 -19.21
C ASP A 317 5.01 14.95 -19.47
N GLY A 318 4.11 15.12 -18.48
CA GLY A 318 2.73 14.62 -18.54
C GLY A 318 2.57 13.13 -18.18
N GLU A 319 3.65 12.45 -17.79
CA GLU A 319 3.67 11.05 -17.36
C GLU A 319 3.85 10.97 -15.84
N GLU A 320 3.16 10.02 -15.23
CA GLU A 320 3.25 9.79 -13.78
C GLU A 320 4.19 8.63 -13.45
N TYR A 321 4.96 8.82 -12.40
CA TYR A 321 5.95 7.86 -11.91
C TYR A 321 5.84 7.68 -10.40
N ILE A 322 5.96 6.44 -9.94
CA ILE A 322 6.13 6.10 -8.54
C ILE A 322 7.58 5.70 -8.29
N LEU A 323 8.22 6.35 -7.33
CA LEU A 323 9.52 5.93 -6.80
C LEU A 323 9.35 5.50 -5.36
N VAL A 324 9.87 4.31 -5.04
CA VAL A 324 9.99 3.82 -3.66
C VAL A 324 11.48 3.66 -3.37
N THR A 325 11.97 4.32 -2.32
CA THR A 325 13.36 4.23 -1.83
C THR A 325 13.39 3.91 -0.35
N GLY A 326 14.45 3.28 0.13
CA GLY A 326 14.58 3.02 1.56
C GLY A 326 15.90 2.41 1.98
N HIS A 327 16.00 2.23 3.31
CA HIS A 327 17.22 1.90 4.01
C HIS A 327 18.32 2.93 3.75
N ALA A 328 17.93 4.21 3.57
CA ALA A 328 18.90 5.29 3.55
C ALA A 328 19.39 5.56 4.98
N PRO A 329 20.71 5.79 5.15
CA PRO A 329 21.28 6.08 6.47
C PRO A 329 20.97 7.52 6.91
N ASP A 330 21.26 7.81 8.18
CA ASP A 330 21.33 9.20 8.65
C ASP A 330 22.42 9.97 7.91
N SER A 331 22.10 11.22 7.54
CA SER A 331 23.07 12.10 6.92
C SER A 331 23.90 12.85 7.96
N PRO A 332 25.23 12.89 7.84
CA PRO A 332 26.10 13.62 8.76
C PRO A 332 25.88 15.13 8.78
N ASP A 333 25.37 15.69 7.69
CA ASP A 333 25.11 17.15 7.52
C ASP A 333 23.61 17.51 7.60
N GLY A 334 22.74 16.53 7.87
CA GLY A 334 21.30 16.72 7.97
C GLY A 334 20.57 16.76 6.62
N THR A 335 21.25 16.49 5.49
CA THR A 335 20.61 16.37 4.18
C THR A 335 19.62 15.20 4.18
N PRO A 336 18.35 15.37 3.82
CA PRO A 336 17.41 14.25 3.76
C PRO A 336 17.71 13.38 2.52
N TYR A 337 18.48 12.31 2.71
CA TYR A 337 18.96 11.46 1.63
C TYR A 337 17.85 10.85 0.77
N ILE A 338 16.70 10.49 1.36
CA ILE A 338 15.54 10.01 0.59
C ILE A 338 14.99 11.05 -0.40
N ILE A 339 15.13 12.33 -0.07
CA ILE A 339 14.76 13.44 -0.98
C ILE A 339 15.84 13.66 -2.04
N ALA A 340 17.12 13.59 -1.65
CA ALA A 340 18.24 13.68 -2.60
C ALA A 340 18.14 12.55 -3.64
N ASP A 341 17.88 11.32 -3.20
CA ASP A 341 17.68 10.16 -4.07
C ASP A 341 16.47 10.33 -4.99
N ALA A 342 15.34 10.82 -4.47
CA ALA A 342 14.15 11.06 -5.28
C ALA A 342 14.41 12.10 -6.38
N ARG A 343 15.06 13.23 -6.06
CA ARG A 343 15.45 14.23 -7.05
C ARG A 343 16.42 13.65 -8.08
N TYR A 344 17.42 12.90 -7.61
CA TYR A 344 18.42 12.29 -8.49
C TYR A 344 17.80 11.35 -9.51
N VAL A 345 16.88 10.48 -9.06
CA VAL A 345 16.21 9.51 -9.95
C VAL A 345 15.25 10.23 -10.91
N TYR A 346 14.38 11.07 -10.40
CA TYR A 346 13.39 11.76 -11.22
C TYR A 346 14.00 12.74 -12.24
N ASN A 347 15.14 13.35 -11.95
CA ASN A 347 15.84 14.23 -12.90
C ASN A 347 16.52 13.48 -14.06
N GLN A 348 16.56 12.15 -14.04
CA GLN A 348 17.05 11.33 -15.14
C GLN A 348 15.94 11.00 -16.17
N LEU A 349 14.68 11.28 -15.85
CA LEU A 349 13.53 11.14 -16.74
C LEU A 349 13.38 12.42 -17.60
#